data_2c64b2ee10cc07d94ea60b27b1b31e5e
#
_entry.id   2c64b2ee10cc07d94ea60b27b1b31e5e
#
_cell.length_a   1.000
_cell.length_b   1.000
_cell.length_c   1.000
_cell.angle_alpha   90.00
_cell.angle_beta   90.00
_cell.angle_gamma   90.00
#
_symmetry.space_group_name_H-M   'P 1'
#
loop_
_entity.id
_entity.type
_entity.pdbx_description
1 polymer ?
#
loop_
_entity_poly.entity_id
_entity_poly.type
_entity_poly.pdbx_seq_one_letter_code
_entity_poly.pdbx_strand_id
1 'polypeptide(L)'
;EVLIERITSDTTALAHVRASKAPKPGTKLILEEKVNVTVTGRDDALFILQFDHDETVLTLLEAHGHMPLPPYIDRPDENSDKERYQTVYNEKPGAVAAPTAGLHFDDSILNALKEKGVNLAFVTLHVGAGTFQPVRVDNIQEHKMHAEFAEVPQDVVDAVLNTKANGKRV
;
A
#
# COMPACT_ATOMS: atom_id res chain seq x y z
N GLU A 1 -15.79 8.98 -1.40
CA GLU A 1 -14.66 8.23 -0.83
C GLU A 1 -13.45 8.40 -1.74
N VAL A 2 -12.28 8.66 -1.15
CA VAL A 2 -11.01 8.79 -1.86
C VAL A 2 -10.01 7.84 -1.19
N LEU A 3 -9.41 6.94 -1.97
CA LEU A 3 -8.36 6.04 -1.52
C LEU A 3 -7.07 6.39 -2.26
N ILE A 4 -6.07 6.84 -1.53
CA ILE A 4 -4.76 7.16 -2.10
C ILE A 4 -4.05 5.86 -2.46
N GLU A 5 -3.67 5.73 -3.73
CA GLU A 5 -2.93 4.58 -4.26
C GLU A 5 -1.42 4.80 -4.18
N ARG A 6 -0.97 6.02 -4.51
CA ARG A 6 0.45 6.35 -4.54
C ARG A 6 0.68 7.85 -4.41
N ILE A 7 1.61 8.24 -3.56
CA ILE A 7 2.15 9.61 -3.51
C ILE A 7 3.16 9.76 -4.64
N THR A 8 2.97 10.76 -5.49
CA THR A 8 3.83 11.02 -6.66
C THR A 8 4.76 12.22 -6.47
N SER A 9 4.42 13.11 -5.55
CA SER A 9 5.26 14.22 -5.10
C SER A 9 4.79 14.71 -3.72
N ASP A 10 5.43 15.70 -3.16
CA ASP A 10 5.02 16.29 -1.88
C ASP A 10 3.57 16.81 -1.90
N THR A 11 3.07 17.19 -3.06
CA THR A 11 1.74 17.79 -3.21
C THR A 11 0.79 17.04 -4.14
N THR A 12 1.22 15.91 -4.73
CA THR A 12 0.39 15.15 -5.67
C THR A 12 0.30 13.67 -5.32
N ALA A 13 -0.86 13.07 -5.60
CA ALA A 13 -1.07 11.65 -5.43
C ALA A 13 -1.96 11.07 -6.54
N LEU A 14 -1.80 9.77 -6.79
CA LEU A 14 -2.75 8.94 -7.54
C LEU A 14 -3.75 8.34 -6.57
N ALA A 15 -5.03 8.37 -6.95
CA ALA A 15 -6.10 7.90 -6.09
C ALA A 15 -7.25 7.25 -6.83
N HIS A 16 -7.91 6.30 -6.17
CA HIS A 16 -9.25 5.87 -6.53
C HIS A 16 -10.26 6.87 -5.96
N VAL A 17 -11.21 7.30 -6.79
CA VAL A 17 -12.30 8.19 -6.33
C VAL A 17 -13.64 7.52 -6.61
N ARG A 18 -14.37 7.23 -5.56
CA ARG A 18 -15.74 6.73 -5.59
C ARG A 18 -16.71 7.87 -5.35
N ALA A 19 -17.44 8.27 -6.38
CA ALA A 19 -18.42 9.33 -6.35
C ALA A 19 -19.61 8.98 -7.26
N SER A 20 -20.76 9.64 -7.07
CA SER A 20 -21.95 9.47 -7.91
C SER A 20 -21.71 9.82 -9.38
N LYS A 21 -20.79 10.77 -9.61
CA LYS A 21 -20.27 11.11 -10.94
C LYS A 21 -18.76 11.21 -10.86
N ALA A 22 -18.06 10.64 -11.84
CA ALA A 22 -16.62 10.76 -11.94
C ALA A 22 -16.21 12.25 -12.04
N PRO A 23 -15.34 12.74 -11.14
CA PRO A 23 -14.93 14.13 -11.20
C PRO A 23 -14.10 14.40 -12.47
N LYS A 24 -14.28 15.61 -13.03
CA LYS A 24 -13.51 16.08 -14.19
C LYS A 24 -12.27 16.84 -13.71
N PRO A 25 -11.22 16.98 -14.55
CA PRO A 25 -10.12 17.89 -14.27
C PRO A 25 -10.64 19.30 -13.93
N GLY A 26 -10.05 19.91 -12.88
CA GLY A 26 -10.49 21.18 -12.29
C GLY A 26 -11.54 21.04 -11.18
N THR A 27 -12.09 19.84 -10.96
CA THR A 27 -13.01 19.62 -9.82
C THR A 27 -12.26 19.70 -8.51
N LYS A 28 -12.79 20.52 -7.57
CA LYS A 28 -12.30 20.60 -6.20
C LYS A 28 -13.05 19.63 -5.31
N LEU A 29 -12.32 18.91 -4.50
CA LEU A 29 -12.84 18.00 -3.48
C LEU A 29 -12.35 18.48 -2.11
N ILE A 30 -13.14 18.22 -1.08
CA ILE A 30 -12.75 18.45 0.31
C ILE A 30 -12.74 17.08 0.99
N LEU A 31 -11.57 16.66 1.46
CA LEU A 31 -11.38 15.40 2.17
C LEU A 31 -11.44 15.67 3.66
N GLU A 32 -12.15 14.81 4.40
CA GLU A 32 -12.36 14.89 5.86
C GLU A 32 -12.74 16.30 6.34
N GLU A 33 -13.51 17.05 5.50
CA GLU A 33 -13.96 18.43 5.75
C GLU A 33 -12.83 19.45 5.99
N LYS A 34 -11.57 19.07 5.70
CA LYS A 34 -10.37 19.85 6.06
C LYS A 34 -9.38 20.00 4.91
N VAL A 35 -9.16 18.96 4.14
CA VAL A 35 -8.09 18.95 3.14
C VAL A 35 -8.67 19.23 1.75
N ASN A 36 -8.29 20.37 1.17
CA ASN A 36 -8.69 20.74 -0.18
C ASN A 36 -7.78 20.06 -1.20
N VAL A 37 -8.38 19.42 -2.19
CA VAL A 37 -7.65 18.82 -3.32
C VAL A 37 -8.33 19.16 -4.63
N THR A 38 -7.53 19.29 -5.68
CA THR A 38 -8.00 19.52 -7.05
C THR A 38 -7.70 18.31 -7.89
N VAL A 39 -8.69 17.80 -8.60
CA VAL A 39 -8.48 16.77 -9.62
C VAL A 39 -7.81 17.43 -10.83
N THR A 40 -6.59 17.05 -11.17
CA THR A 40 -5.85 17.63 -12.28
C THR A 40 -5.88 16.78 -13.55
N GLY A 41 -6.15 15.48 -13.42
CA GLY A 41 -6.18 14.58 -14.57
C GLY A 41 -6.47 13.14 -14.17
N ARG A 42 -6.07 12.25 -15.06
CA ARG A 42 -6.12 10.79 -14.86
C ARG A 42 -4.84 10.15 -15.34
N ASP A 43 -4.52 9.05 -14.68
CA ASP A 43 -3.51 8.09 -15.08
C ASP A 43 -4.21 6.72 -15.12
N ASP A 44 -4.56 6.24 -16.31
CA ASP A 44 -5.42 5.07 -16.54
C ASP A 44 -6.72 5.15 -15.71
N ALA A 45 -6.94 4.23 -14.81
CA ALA A 45 -8.12 4.18 -13.94
C ALA A 45 -8.05 5.14 -12.75
N LEU A 46 -6.87 5.64 -12.39
CA LEU A 46 -6.63 6.49 -11.23
C LEU A 46 -6.83 7.97 -11.55
N PHE A 47 -7.18 8.73 -10.53
CA PHE A 47 -7.24 10.19 -10.60
C PHE A 47 -5.94 10.78 -10.09
N ILE A 48 -5.47 11.84 -10.75
CA ILE A 48 -4.36 12.65 -10.28
C ILE A 48 -4.94 13.74 -9.40
N LEU A 49 -4.57 13.74 -8.12
CA LEU A 49 -5.00 14.72 -7.14
C LEU A 49 -3.85 15.66 -6.79
N GLN A 50 -4.11 16.97 -6.90
CA GLN A 50 -3.25 18.01 -6.38
C GLN A 50 -3.78 18.45 -5.02
N PHE A 51 -2.96 18.39 -4.00
CA PHE A 51 -3.27 18.85 -2.65
C PHE A 51 -2.97 20.35 -2.57
N ASP A 52 -4.00 21.13 -2.28
CA ASP A 52 -3.93 22.59 -2.20
C ASP A 52 -3.60 23.00 -0.73
N HIS A 53 -2.41 22.59 -0.26
CA HIS A 53 -1.99 22.77 1.12
C HIS A 53 -0.46 22.99 1.21
N ASP A 54 0.01 23.64 2.31
CA ASP A 54 1.43 23.88 2.54
C ASP A 54 2.17 22.65 3.08
N GLU A 55 1.44 21.69 3.68
CA GLU A 55 1.96 20.43 4.18
C GLU A 55 2.03 19.37 3.07
N THR A 56 2.92 18.38 3.25
CA THR A 56 3.03 17.28 2.30
C THR A 56 1.81 16.36 2.34
N VAL A 57 1.56 15.66 1.23
CA VAL A 57 0.50 14.64 1.15
C VAL A 57 0.63 13.63 2.30
N LEU A 58 1.85 13.16 2.58
CA LEU A 58 2.08 12.19 3.67
C LEU A 58 1.67 12.76 5.02
N THR A 59 2.08 13.99 5.36
CA THR A 59 1.70 14.66 6.60
C THR A 59 0.18 14.79 6.74
N LEU A 60 -0.50 15.17 5.65
CA LEU A 60 -1.96 15.29 5.64
C LEU A 60 -2.65 13.93 5.83
N LEU A 61 -2.13 12.86 5.22
CA LEU A 61 -2.66 11.51 5.40
C LEU A 61 -2.44 11.00 6.83
N GLU A 62 -1.31 11.27 7.44
CA GLU A 62 -1.03 10.91 8.83
C GLU A 62 -1.96 11.62 9.82
N ALA A 63 -2.26 12.92 9.55
CA ALA A 63 -3.09 13.74 10.42
C ALA A 63 -4.60 13.50 10.25
N HIS A 64 -5.06 13.20 9.04
CA HIS A 64 -6.48 13.18 8.68
C HIS A 64 -6.94 11.90 7.99
N GLY A 65 -6.00 11.05 7.53
CA GLY A 65 -6.32 9.83 6.80
C GLY A 65 -6.79 8.70 7.72
N HIS A 66 -7.52 7.78 7.10
CA HIS A 66 -8.01 6.55 7.70
C HIS A 66 -7.25 5.35 7.15
N MET A 67 -7.08 4.30 7.98
CA MET A 67 -6.46 3.06 7.54
C MET A 67 -7.40 2.32 6.57
N PRO A 68 -6.98 2.04 5.33
CA PRO A 68 -7.81 1.30 4.37
C PRO A 68 -7.85 -0.18 4.76
N LEU A 69 -8.83 -0.54 5.58
CA LEU A 69 -9.02 -1.94 5.99
C LEU A 69 -9.60 -2.77 4.84
N PRO A 70 -9.25 -4.08 4.76
CA PRO A 70 -9.85 -5.00 3.80
C PRO A 70 -11.38 -5.05 3.93
N PRO A 71 -12.13 -5.23 2.83
CA PRO A 71 -13.60 -5.19 2.85
C PRO A 71 -14.28 -6.25 3.76
N TYR A 72 -13.57 -7.30 4.15
CA TYR A 72 -14.08 -8.31 5.07
C TYR A 72 -13.98 -7.88 6.55
N ILE A 73 -13.31 -6.78 6.86
CA ILE A 73 -13.32 -6.14 8.17
C ILE A 73 -14.41 -5.07 8.14
N ASP A 74 -15.62 -5.47 8.54
CA ASP A 74 -16.81 -4.62 8.47
C ASP A 74 -16.95 -3.76 9.74
N ARG A 75 -16.04 -2.80 9.89
CA ARG A 75 -16.05 -1.75 10.91
C ARG A 75 -15.19 -0.56 10.46
N PRO A 76 -15.40 0.64 11.03
CA PRO A 76 -14.46 1.74 10.89
C PRO A 76 -13.07 1.36 11.41
N ASP A 77 -12.04 2.02 10.89
CA ASP A 77 -10.69 1.88 11.40
C ASP A 77 -10.55 2.50 12.81
N GLU A 78 -9.60 1.99 13.56
CA GLU A 78 -9.23 2.46 14.88
C GLU A 78 -7.74 2.82 14.90
N ASN A 79 -7.31 3.61 15.88
CA ASN A 79 -5.89 3.98 16.00
C ASN A 79 -4.96 2.76 16.11
N SER A 80 -5.44 1.69 16.73
CA SER A 80 -4.70 0.43 16.83
C SER A 80 -4.44 -0.25 15.48
N ASP A 81 -5.25 0.03 14.44
CA ASP A 81 -5.06 -0.57 13.12
C ASP A 81 -3.82 -0.03 12.41
N LYS A 82 -3.40 1.20 12.72
CA LYS A 82 -2.17 1.79 12.16
C LYS A 82 -0.93 0.94 12.46
N GLU A 83 -0.91 0.28 13.63
CA GLU A 83 0.17 -0.63 14.03
C GLU A 83 -0.16 -2.08 13.66
N ARG A 84 -1.40 -2.52 13.90
CA ARG A 84 -1.78 -3.92 13.76
C ARG A 84 -2.01 -4.37 12.32
N TYR A 85 -2.44 -3.46 11.43
CA TYR A 85 -2.59 -3.75 10.01
C TYR A 85 -1.31 -3.37 9.24
N GLN A 86 -0.16 -3.71 9.82
CA GLN A 86 1.16 -3.57 9.21
C GLN A 86 2.12 -4.61 9.82
N THR A 87 3.15 -4.99 9.07
CA THR A 87 4.20 -5.89 9.57
C THR A 87 5.10 -5.17 10.58
N VAL A 88 5.65 -5.91 11.55
CA VAL A 88 6.59 -5.35 12.55
C VAL A 88 7.94 -4.91 11.96
N TYR A 89 8.19 -5.25 10.69
CA TYR A 89 9.41 -4.88 9.95
C TYR A 89 9.15 -3.91 8.79
N ASN A 90 8.02 -3.20 8.79
CA ASN A 90 7.76 -2.16 7.80
C ASN A 90 8.73 -0.98 7.98
N GLU A 91 9.19 -0.40 6.87
CA GLU A 91 10.10 0.75 6.89
C GLU A 91 9.69 1.85 5.92
N LYS A 92 9.26 1.45 4.71
CA LYS A 92 9.01 2.39 3.60
C LYS A 92 7.52 2.60 3.40
N PRO A 93 6.99 3.83 3.60
CA PRO A 93 5.60 4.15 3.29
C PRO A 93 5.30 3.95 1.79
N GLY A 94 4.08 3.53 1.43
CA GLY A 94 3.66 3.43 0.04
C GLY A 94 2.69 2.29 -0.28
N ALA A 95 2.46 1.36 0.65
CA ALA A 95 1.46 0.31 0.48
C ALA A 95 0.06 0.78 0.89
N VAL A 96 -0.96 0.34 0.17
CA VAL A 96 -2.38 0.52 0.51
C VAL A 96 -2.87 -0.63 1.41
N ALA A 97 -2.28 -1.82 1.25
CA ALA A 97 -2.63 -3.00 2.02
C ALA A 97 -1.39 -3.67 2.61
N ALA A 98 -1.56 -4.31 3.77
CA ALA A 98 -0.49 -5.07 4.39
C ALA A 98 -0.33 -6.45 3.72
N PRO A 99 0.90 -7.01 3.64
CA PRO A 99 1.14 -8.40 3.28
C PRO A 99 0.66 -9.30 4.42
N THR A 100 -0.59 -9.77 4.34
CA THR A 100 -1.31 -10.40 5.46
C THR A 100 -0.60 -11.62 6.07
N ALA A 101 0.15 -12.38 5.29
CA ALA A 101 0.98 -13.47 5.82
C ALA A 101 2.06 -12.95 6.78
N GLY A 102 2.60 -11.75 6.54
CA GLY A 102 3.59 -11.10 7.38
C GLY A 102 3.04 -10.66 8.74
N LEU A 103 1.73 -10.45 8.87
CA LEU A 103 1.08 -10.05 10.13
C LEU A 103 1.11 -11.16 11.21
N HIS A 104 1.44 -12.39 10.84
CA HIS A 104 1.64 -13.49 11.79
C HIS A 104 3.01 -13.46 12.48
N PHE A 105 3.92 -12.60 12.02
CA PHE A 105 5.26 -12.46 12.61
C PHE A 105 5.29 -11.31 13.62
N ASP A 106 5.89 -11.58 14.76
CA ASP A 106 6.26 -10.60 15.77
C ASP A 106 7.76 -10.67 16.06
N ASP A 107 8.27 -9.76 16.88
CA ASP A 107 9.68 -9.72 17.25
C ASP A 107 10.14 -11.02 17.94
N SER A 108 9.27 -11.66 18.70
CA SER A 108 9.57 -12.91 19.39
C SER A 108 9.83 -14.05 18.40
N ILE A 109 8.97 -14.18 17.40
CA ILE A 109 9.12 -15.18 16.32
C ILE A 109 10.37 -14.90 15.50
N LEU A 110 10.61 -13.64 15.12
CA LEU A 110 11.79 -13.25 14.34
C LEU A 110 13.09 -13.54 15.12
N ASN A 111 13.13 -13.27 16.41
CA ASN A 111 14.27 -13.58 17.26
C ASN A 111 14.47 -15.09 17.41
N ALA A 112 13.42 -15.86 17.62
CA ALA A 112 13.50 -17.31 17.69
C ALA A 112 14.02 -17.95 16.39
N LEU A 113 13.68 -17.38 15.22
CA LEU A 113 14.22 -17.81 13.93
C LEU A 113 15.73 -17.53 13.83
N LYS A 114 16.17 -16.34 14.27
CA LYS A 114 17.62 -16.00 14.31
C LYS A 114 18.39 -16.95 15.22
N GLU A 115 17.86 -17.26 16.38
CA GLU A 115 18.48 -18.23 17.32
C GLU A 115 18.60 -19.64 16.74
N LYS A 116 17.68 -20.01 15.86
CA LYS A 116 17.74 -21.28 15.08
C LYS A 116 18.69 -21.22 13.89
N GLY A 117 19.39 -20.12 13.67
CA GLY A 117 20.30 -19.93 12.56
C GLY A 117 19.61 -19.68 11.21
N VAL A 118 18.36 -19.22 11.22
CA VAL A 118 17.67 -18.79 10.02
C VAL A 118 18.10 -17.36 9.67
N ASN A 119 18.58 -17.15 8.46
CA ASN A 119 18.92 -15.84 7.95
C ASN A 119 17.63 -15.12 7.52
N LEU A 120 17.53 -13.83 7.87
CA LEU A 120 16.43 -12.95 7.47
C LEU A 120 16.92 -12.00 6.38
N ALA A 121 16.11 -11.81 5.36
CA ALA A 121 16.34 -10.84 4.30
C ALA A 121 15.02 -10.15 3.98
N PHE A 122 15.06 -8.86 3.62
CA PHE A 122 13.87 -8.03 3.49
C PHE A 122 13.78 -7.42 2.10
N VAL A 123 12.59 -7.51 1.52
CA VAL A 123 12.21 -6.82 0.29
C VAL A 123 11.15 -5.78 0.62
N THR A 124 11.06 -4.70 -0.16
CA THR A 124 9.95 -3.75 -0.05
C THR A 124 8.89 -4.11 -1.08
N LEU A 125 7.65 -4.27 -0.62
CA LEU A 125 6.47 -4.46 -1.45
C LEU A 125 5.48 -3.35 -1.17
N HIS A 126 5.07 -2.61 -2.20
CA HIS A 126 3.97 -1.67 -2.10
C HIS A 126 2.72 -2.34 -2.68
N VAL A 127 1.97 -3.00 -1.79
CA VAL A 127 0.72 -3.68 -2.17
C VAL A 127 -0.34 -2.64 -2.45
N GLY A 128 -0.86 -2.63 -3.68
CA GLY A 128 -1.86 -1.66 -4.13
C GLY A 128 -3.30 -2.05 -3.78
N ALA A 129 -4.24 -1.13 -4.02
CA ALA A 129 -5.68 -1.36 -3.81
C ALA A 129 -6.26 -2.46 -4.72
N GLY A 130 -5.54 -2.86 -5.75
CA GLY A 130 -5.91 -3.98 -6.63
C GLY A 130 -6.17 -5.28 -5.88
N THR A 131 -5.50 -5.50 -4.75
CA THR A 131 -5.71 -6.68 -3.89
C THR A 131 -7.12 -6.78 -3.31
N PHE A 132 -7.85 -5.65 -3.21
CA PHE A 132 -9.23 -5.60 -2.72
C PHE A 132 -10.27 -5.71 -3.85
N GLN A 133 -9.84 -5.73 -5.11
CA GLN A 133 -10.75 -5.73 -6.25
C GLN A 133 -11.13 -7.16 -6.64
N PRO A 134 -12.44 -7.46 -6.75
CA PRO A 134 -12.88 -8.76 -7.24
C PRO A 134 -12.58 -8.92 -8.73
N VAL A 135 -12.38 -10.16 -9.16
CA VAL A 135 -12.37 -10.52 -10.59
C VAL A 135 -13.75 -10.20 -11.18
N ARG A 136 -13.79 -9.39 -12.24
CA ARG A 136 -15.05 -8.89 -12.87
C ARG A 136 -15.29 -9.43 -14.26
N VAL A 137 -14.47 -10.35 -14.73
CA VAL A 137 -14.56 -10.96 -16.05
C VAL A 137 -14.96 -12.42 -15.92
N ASP A 138 -15.77 -12.91 -16.88
CA ASP A 138 -16.20 -14.31 -16.91
C ASP A 138 -15.07 -15.24 -17.39
N ASN A 139 -14.23 -14.74 -18.29
CA ASN A 139 -13.07 -15.47 -18.79
C ASN A 139 -11.79 -14.98 -18.08
N ILE A 140 -11.14 -15.85 -17.33
CA ILE A 140 -9.92 -15.52 -16.56
C ILE A 140 -8.77 -15.01 -17.45
N GLN A 141 -8.74 -15.40 -18.72
CA GLN A 141 -7.74 -14.92 -19.69
C GLN A 141 -7.87 -13.42 -20.01
N GLU A 142 -9.05 -12.84 -19.76
CA GLU A 142 -9.33 -11.41 -19.94
C GLU A 142 -9.04 -10.59 -18.70
N HIS A 143 -8.76 -11.26 -17.56
CA HIS A 143 -8.43 -10.57 -16.34
C HIS A 143 -7.05 -9.92 -16.43
N LYS A 144 -7.02 -8.60 -16.23
CA LYS A 144 -5.78 -7.82 -16.14
C LYS A 144 -5.35 -7.76 -14.68
N MET A 145 -4.23 -8.41 -14.36
CA MET A 145 -3.61 -8.29 -13.05
C MET A 145 -3.05 -6.89 -12.84
N HIS A 146 -3.25 -6.35 -11.65
CA HIS A 146 -2.65 -5.09 -11.25
C HIS A 146 -1.14 -5.27 -11.07
N ALA A 147 -0.37 -4.27 -11.51
CA ALA A 147 1.06 -4.22 -11.25
C ALA A 147 1.30 -3.62 -9.85
N GLU A 148 2.21 -4.21 -9.10
CA GLU A 148 2.65 -3.73 -7.80
C GLU A 148 4.12 -3.36 -7.87
N PHE A 149 4.55 -2.43 -7.01
CA PHE A 149 5.94 -2.04 -6.92
C PHE A 149 6.68 -2.96 -5.94
N ALA A 150 7.82 -3.48 -6.39
CA ALA A 150 8.72 -4.26 -5.55
C ALA A 150 10.15 -3.75 -5.68
N GLU A 151 10.86 -3.63 -4.55
CA GLU A 151 12.28 -3.34 -4.50
C GLU A 151 13.01 -4.52 -3.86
N VAL A 152 13.94 -5.11 -4.61
CA VAL A 152 14.75 -6.25 -4.17
C VAL A 152 16.21 -5.81 -4.13
N PRO A 153 16.78 -5.54 -2.94
CA PRO A 153 18.18 -5.18 -2.79
C PRO A 153 19.13 -6.31 -3.22
N GLN A 154 20.35 -5.95 -3.62
CA GLN A 154 21.33 -6.93 -4.12
C GLN A 154 21.74 -7.96 -3.05
N ASP A 155 21.85 -7.55 -1.81
CA ASP A 155 22.17 -8.43 -0.67
C ASP A 155 21.13 -9.53 -0.46
N VAL A 156 19.85 -9.24 -0.73
CA VAL A 156 18.77 -10.24 -0.71
C VAL A 156 18.95 -11.26 -1.84
N VAL A 157 19.30 -10.81 -3.05
CA VAL A 157 19.59 -11.68 -4.18
C VAL A 157 20.75 -12.61 -3.84
N ASP A 158 21.83 -12.04 -3.29
CA ASP A 158 23.03 -12.79 -2.92
C ASP A 158 22.73 -13.83 -1.80
N ALA A 159 21.92 -13.44 -0.79
CA ALA A 159 21.49 -14.34 0.26
C ALA A 159 20.68 -15.54 -0.28
N VAL A 160 19.76 -15.27 -1.21
CA VAL A 160 18.95 -16.31 -1.87
C VAL A 160 19.85 -17.27 -2.68
N LEU A 161 20.77 -16.74 -3.50
CA LEU A 161 21.67 -17.52 -4.33
C LEU A 161 22.60 -18.39 -3.47
N ASN A 162 23.19 -17.83 -2.42
CA ASN A 162 24.04 -18.55 -1.48
C ASN A 162 23.29 -19.66 -0.76
N THR A 163 22.06 -19.40 -0.32
CA THR A 163 21.21 -20.39 0.35
C THR A 163 20.94 -21.58 -0.57
N LYS A 164 20.57 -21.31 -1.82
CA LYS A 164 20.33 -22.35 -2.83
C LYS A 164 21.60 -23.12 -3.20
N ALA A 165 22.74 -22.43 -3.37
CA ALA A 165 24.02 -23.07 -3.69
C ALA A 165 24.47 -24.05 -2.59
N ASN A 166 24.12 -23.79 -1.33
CA ASN A 166 24.37 -24.67 -0.20
C ASN A 166 23.29 -25.76 0.00
N GLY A 167 22.38 -25.95 -0.95
CA GLY A 167 21.34 -26.97 -0.89
C GLY A 167 20.28 -26.71 0.19
N LYS A 168 20.15 -25.46 0.66
CA LYS A 168 19.18 -25.06 1.68
C LYS A 168 17.92 -24.45 1.03
N ARG A 169 16.91 -24.21 1.85
CA ARG A 169 15.62 -23.66 1.42
C ARG A 169 15.58 -22.14 1.65
N VAL A 170 14.93 -21.48 0.73
CA VAL A 170 14.46 -20.10 0.84
C VAL A 170 12.97 -20.14 1.02
#